data_1583ab7879ae0113dc89520e24f4192e
#
_entry.id   1583ab7879ae0113dc89520e24f4192e
#
_cell.length_a   1.000
_cell.length_b   1.000
_cell.length_c   1.000
_cell.angle_alpha   90.00
_cell.angle_beta   90.00
_cell.angle_gamma   90.00
#
_symmetry.space_group_name_H-M   'P 1'
#
loop_
_entity.id
_entity.type
_entity.pdbx_description
1 polymer ?
#
loop_
_entity_poly.entity_id
_entity_poly.type
_entity_poly.pdbx_seq_one_letter_code
_entity_poly.pdbx_strand_id
1 'polypeptide(L)'
;MNWLDAAIAFVSPEWGARRVAWRNELRNYDAGNDARLNAGWRVANYSAEATDRGNREYVRARARDLERNSDVMNSVLGAYKRNVVGTGFQLRSMTKKNVVNKELERLWKIWCKARNCDVTGQQSLNQILRMAVVRKKVDGGILFVKRYTRDGILPFSLQMLEVDELDSMHVMPEKNGNRVVGGIEYNTYNRPVGYWIRQYQIDGYTIGNPVYLKAVSYTHLRAHETSQDL
;
A
#
# COMPACT_ATOMS: atom_id res chain seq x y z
N MET A 1 -43.60 7.47 -16.71
CA MET A 1 -44.40 8.41 -15.90
C MET A 1 -45.53 7.61 -15.29
N ASN A 2 -45.68 7.57 -13.94
CA ASN A 2 -46.79 6.85 -13.32
C ASN A 2 -48.10 7.61 -13.58
N TRP A 3 -49.22 6.89 -13.68
CA TRP A 3 -50.51 7.48 -13.93
C TRP A 3 -50.90 8.57 -12.90
N LEU A 4 -50.45 8.41 -11.63
CA LEU A 4 -50.61 9.41 -10.56
C LEU A 4 -49.85 10.71 -10.86
N ASP A 5 -48.67 10.64 -11.45
CA ASP A 5 -47.88 11.83 -11.82
C ASP A 5 -48.51 12.57 -12.99
N ALA A 6 -49.10 11.83 -13.92
CA ALA A 6 -49.85 12.42 -15.02
C ALA A 6 -51.13 13.12 -14.51
N ALA A 7 -51.85 12.52 -13.58
CA ALA A 7 -53.05 13.12 -12.97
C ALA A 7 -52.72 14.39 -12.17
N ILE A 8 -51.65 14.37 -11.37
CA ILE A 8 -51.19 15.52 -10.61
C ILE A 8 -50.68 16.65 -11.52
N ALA A 9 -49.94 16.30 -12.58
CA ALA A 9 -49.46 17.28 -13.54
C ALA A 9 -50.60 17.93 -14.36
N PHE A 10 -51.70 17.20 -14.55
CA PHE A 10 -52.86 17.71 -15.21
C PHE A 10 -53.62 18.73 -14.33
N VAL A 11 -53.73 18.46 -13.02
CA VAL A 11 -54.41 19.36 -12.05
C VAL A 11 -53.50 20.54 -11.66
N SER A 12 -52.20 20.31 -11.50
CA SER A 12 -51.21 21.35 -11.18
C SER A 12 -49.88 21.03 -11.82
N PRO A 13 -49.54 21.70 -12.94
CA PRO A 13 -48.27 21.46 -13.64
C PRO A 13 -47.04 21.69 -12.74
N GLU A 14 -47.09 22.67 -11.84
CA GLU A 14 -46.02 23.00 -10.92
C GLU A 14 -45.72 21.87 -9.91
N TRP A 15 -46.79 21.28 -9.34
CA TRP A 15 -46.69 20.14 -8.42
C TRP A 15 -46.22 18.88 -9.16
N GLY A 16 -46.68 18.68 -10.37
CA GLY A 16 -46.21 17.59 -11.23
C GLY A 16 -44.74 17.70 -11.53
N ALA A 17 -44.24 18.89 -11.91
CA ALA A 17 -42.87 19.16 -12.16
C ALA A 17 -41.97 18.95 -10.90
N ARG A 18 -42.42 19.42 -9.74
CA ARG A 18 -41.71 19.21 -8.46
C ARG A 18 -41.62 17.72 -8.10
N ARG A 19 -42.67 16.96 -8.29
CA ARG A 19 -42.67 15.49 -8.05
C ARG A 19 -41.71 14.76 -9.00
N VAL A 20 -41.66 15.14 -10.25
CA VAL A 20 -40.75 14.54 -11.24
C VAL A 20 -39.32 14.91 -10.89
N ALA A 21 -39.05 16.17 -10.53
CA ALA A 21 -37.71 16.62 -10.10
C ALA A 21 -37.23 15.85 -8.84
N TRP A 22 -38.09 15.73 -7.82
CA TRP A 22 -37.81 14.95 -6.61
C TRP A 22 -37.52 13.48 -6.90
N ARG A 23 -38.27 12.89 -7.82
CA ARG A 23 -38.06 11.50 -8.22
C ARG A 23 -36.78 11.30 -9.03
N ASN A 24 -36.37 12.28 -9.83
CA ASN A 24 -35.08 12.27 -10.55
C ASN A 24 -33.90 12.49 -9.61
N GLU A 25 -34.06 13.34 -8.58
CA GLU A 25 -33.06 13.51 -7.52
C GLU A 25 -32.86 12.22 -6.70
N LEU A 26 -33.95 11.53 -6.33
CA LEU A 26 -33.89 10.23 -5.66
C LEU A 26 -33.33 9.10 -6.54
N ARG A 27 -33.41 9.22 -7.87
CA ARG A 27 -32.86 8.24 -8.82
C ARG A 27 -31.40 8.47 -9.17
N ASN A 28 -30.86 9.64 -8.86
CA ASN A 28 -29.47 9.97 -9.26
C ASN A 28 -28.41 9.10 -8.59
N TYR A 29 -28.73 8.43 -7.49
CA TYR A 29 -27.82 7.56 -6.77
C TYR A 29 -28.57 6.36 -6.20
N ASP A 30 -28.79 5.33 -7.03
CA ASP A 30 -29.43 4.08 -6.58
C ASP A 30 -28.67 3.42 -5.42
N ALA A 31 -27.35 3.61 -5.36
CA ALA A 31 -26.52 3.14 -4.26
C ALA A 31 -26.77 3.86 -2.92
N GLY A 32 -27.37 5.05 -2.94
CA GLY A 32 -27.75 5.81 -1.73
C GLY A 32 -29.18 5.55 -1.25
N ASN A 33 -29.89 4.61 -1.86
CA ASN A 33 -31.27 4.32 -1.56
C ASN A 33 -31.36 3.10 -0.62
N ASP A 34 -32.09 3.22 0.50
CA ASP A 34 -32.40 2.15 1.46
C ASP A 34 -33.54 1.23 1.00
N ALA A 35 -33.77 1.11 -0.31
CA ALA A 35 -34.80 0.21 -0.84
C ALA A 35 -34.47 -1.26 -0.51
N ARG A 36 -35.49 -2.13 -0.56
CA ARG A 36 -35.39 -3.56 -0.25
C ARG A 36 -34.20 -4.28 -0.92
N LEU A 37 -33.83 -3.87 -2.12
CA LEU A 37 -32.68 -4.43 -2.83
C LEU A 37 -31.33 -4.08 -2.17
N ASN A 38 -31.24 -2.93 -1.53
CA ASN A 38 -30.04 -2.43 -0.87
C ASN A 38 -30.03 -2.64 0.65
N ALA A 39 -31.15 -3.15 1.23
CA ALA A 39 -31.29 -3.32 2.68
C ALA A 39 -30.23 -4.23 3.32
N GLY A 40 -29.65 -5.16 2.54
CA GLY A 40 -28.53 -6.01 2.96
C GLY A 40 -27.15 -5.37 2.75
N TRP A 41 -27.06 -4.27 2.02
CA TRP A 41 -25.81 -3.59 1.71
C TRP A 41 -25.51 -2.53 2.77
N ARG A 42 -24.93 -3.00 3.88
CA ARG A 42 -24.52 -2.12 4.98
C ARG A 42 -23.18 -1.49 4.66
N VAL A 43 -23.19 -0.22 4.37
CA VAL A 43 -21.98 0.59 4.15
C VAL A 43 -21.86 1.63 5.26
N ALA A 44 -20.64 1.85 5.72
CA ALA A 44 -20.35 2.89 6.68
C ALA A 44 -19.25 3.81 6.12
N ASN A 45 -19.42 5.09 6.27
CA ASN A 45 -18.45 6.09 5.82
C ASN A 45 -17.37 6.28 6.89
N TYR A 46 -16.50 5.29 7.01
CA TYR A 46 -15.33 5.34 7.88
C TYR A 46 -14.05 5.63 7.09
N SER A 47 -12.99 6.01 7.79
CA SER A 47 -11.65 6.05 7.19
C SER A 47 -11.23 4.64 6.75
N ALA A 48 -10.37 4.54 5.73
CA ALA A 48 -9.88 3.25 5.26
C ALA A 48 -9.27 2.42 6.41
N GLU A 49 -8.51 3.06 7.30
CA GLU A 49 -7.94 2.39 8.47
C GLU A 49 -9.01 1.80 9.40
N ALA A 50 -10.08 2.54 9.66
CA ALA A 50 -11.17 2.06 10.51
C ALA A 50 -11.94 0.91 9.87
N THR A 51 -12.08 0.92 8.53
CA THR A 51 -12.77 -0.14 7.78
C THR A 51 -11.93 -1.41 7.70
N ASP A 52 -10.63 -1.28 7.43
CA ASP A 52 -9.77 -2.42 7.08
C ASP A 52 -9.08 -3.05 8.30
N ARG A 53 -8.87 -2.29 9.37
CA ARG A 53 -8.08 -2.69 10.52
C ARG A 53 -8.47 -4.06 11.09
N GLY A 54 -9.76 -4.31 11.25
CA GLY A 54 -10.27 -5.57 11.82
C GLY A 54 -10.12 -6.79 10.92
N ASN A 55 -10.06 -6.58 9.61
CA ASN A 55 -10.07 -7.65 8.61
C ASN A 55 -8.73 -7.82 7.88
N ARG A 56 -7.81 -6.87 8.03
CA ARG A 56 -6.55 -6.81 7.27
C ARG A 56 -5.73 -8.09 7.36
N GLU A 57 -5.55 -8.63 8.56
CA GLU A 57 -4.78 -9.84 8.78
C GLU A 57 -5.45 -11.07 8.16
N TYR A 58 -6.77 -11.18 8.29
CA TYR A 58 -7.53 -12.29 7.68
C TYR A 58 -7.48 -12.25 6.15
N VAL A 59 -7.65 -11.07 5.56
CA VAL A 59 -7.57 -10.91 4.10
C VAL A 59 -6.18 -11.26 3.60
N ARG A 60 -5.13 -10.82 4.28
CA ARG A 60 -3.74 -11.15 3.96
C ARG A 60 -3.47 -12.64 4.09
N ALA A 61 -3.91 -13.27 5.16
CA ALA A 61 -3.76 -14.71 5.35
C ALA A 61 -4.41 -15.51 4.22
N ARG A 62 -5.63 -15.12 3.80
CA ARG A 62 -6.34 -15.72 2.66
C ARG A 62 -5.64 -15.48 1.33
N ALA A 63 -5.09 -14.28 1.11
CA ALA A 63 -4.32 -13.97 -0.10
C ALA A 63 -3.05 -14.81 -0.19
N ARG A 64 -2.34 -15.03 0.92
CA ARG A 64 -1.18 -15.92 1.01
C ARG A 64 -1.55 -17.39 0.81
N ASP A 65 -2.72 -17.79 1.28
CA ASP A 65 -3.24 -19.15 1.02
C ASP A 65 -3.51 -19.35 -0.48
N LEU A 66 -4.14 -18.40 -1.14
CA LEU A 66 -4.34 -18.42 -2.58
C LEU A 66 -3.02 -18.43 -3.37
N GLU A 67 -2.00 -17.68 -2.93
CA GLU A 67 -0.68 -17.71 -3.53
C GLU A 67 -0.07 -19.12 -3.49
N ARG A 68 -0.25 -19.84 -2.37
CA ARG A 68 0.32 -21.18 -2.21
C ARG A 68 -0.46 -22.28 -2.95
N ASN A 69 -1.77 -22.16 -2.99
CA ASN A 69 -2.66 -23.24 -3.37
C ASN A 69 -3.38 -23.04 -4.71
N SER A 70 -3.21 -21.89 -5.39
CA SER A 70 -3.87 -21.59 -6.66
C SER A 70 -2.87 -21.41 -7.79
N ASP A 71 -2.90 -22.32 -8.78
CA ASP A 71 -2.06 -22.22 -9.98
C ASP A 71 -2.40 -21.00 -10.82
N VAL A 72 -3.66 -20.61 -10.86
CA VAL A 72 -4.11 -19.40 -11.57
C VAL A 72 -3.47 -18.17 -10.92
N MET A 73 -3.51 -18.06 -9.60
CA MET A 73 -2.89 -16.95 -8.88
C MET A 73 -1.37 -16.93 -9.10
N ASN A 74 -0.71 -18.08 -9.04
CA ASN A 74 0.71 -18.17 -9.32
C ASN A 74 1.07 -17.70 -10.74
N SER A 75 0.24 -18.04 -11.72
CA SER A 75 0.41 -17.59 -13.10
C SER A 75 0.27 -16.08 -13.23
N VAL A 76 -0.71 -15.47 -12.56
CA VAL A 76 -0.92 -14.02 -12.51
C VAL A 76 0.27 -13.31 -11.85
N LEU A 77 0.71 -13.78 -10.68
CA LEU A 77 1.87 -13.22 -9.98
C LEU A 77 3.15 -13.37 -10.80
N GLY A 78 3.30 -14.51 -11.51
CA GLY A 78 4.37 -14.74 -12.48
C GLY A 78 4.37 -13.73 -13.61
N ALA A 79 3.18 -13.39 -14.14
CA ALA A 79 3.03 -12.36 -15.16
C ALA A 79 3.43 -10.97 -14.63
N TYR A 80 3.03 -10.62 -13.41
CA TYR A 80 3.48 -9.37 -12.77
C TYR A 80 5.01 -9.31 -12.63
N LYS A 81 5.65 -10.37 -12.15
CA LYS A 81 7.12 -10.43 -12.05
C LYS A 81 7.80 -10.18 -13.40
N ARG A 82 7.30 -10.82 -14.46
CA ARG A 82 7.88 -10.70 -15.81
C ARG A 82 7.66 -9.33 -16.44
N ASN A 83 6.44 -8.79 -16.32
CA ASN A 83 6.08 -7.56 -17.01
C ASN A 83 6.50 -6.29 -16.26
N VAL A 84 6.51 -6.30 -14.93
CA VAL A 84 6.88 -5.12 -14.13
C VAL A 84 8.39 -5.02 -13.95
N VAL A 85 9.04 -6.12 -13.60
CA VAL A 85 10.49 -6.12 -13.30
C VAL A 85 11.30 -6.60 -14.49
N GLY A 86 10.82 -7.61 -15.22
CA GLY A 86 11.49 -8.15 -16.40
C GLY A 86 12.93 -8.57 -16.12
N THR A 87 13.85 -8.03 -16.91
CA THR A 87 15.30 -8.25 -16.75
C THR A 87 15.95 -7.36 -15.68
N GLY A 88 15.18 -6.46 -15.07
CA GLY A 88 15.64 -5.52 -14.06
C GLY A 88 15.81 -4.09 -14.60
N PHE A 89 16.15 -3.19 -13.69
CA PHE A 89 16.33 -1.78 -14.01
C PHE A 89 17.78 -1.46 -14.30
N GLN A 90 17.99 -0.67 -15.34
CA GLN A 90 19.30 -0.15 -15.71
C GLN A 90 19.36 1.34 -15.43
N LEU A 91 20.39 1.77 -14.72
CA LEU A 91 20.67 3.19 -14.56
C LEU A 91 21.30 3.73 -15.84
N ARG A 92 20.76 4.82 -16.34
CA ARG A 92 21.41 5.68 -17.36
C ARG A 92 21.61 7.05 -16.75
N SER A 93 22.85 7.41 -16.55
CA SER A 93 23.21 8.72 -16.01
C SER A 93 23.27 9.76 -17.12
N MET A 94 22.67 10.93 -16.89
CA MET A 94 22.58 12.02 -17.88
C MET A 94 23.23 13.30 -17.36
N THR A 95 24.41 13.21 -16.78
CA THR A 95 25.20 14.40 -16.40
C THR A 95 25.92 14.99 -17.61
N LYS A 96 26.36 16.24 -17.51
CA LYS A 96 27.13 16.91 -18.57
C LYS A 96 28.51 16.27 -18.85
N LYS A 97 28.97 15.37 -17.95
CA LYS A 97 30.33 14.74 -18.05
C LYS A 97 30.18 13.24 -18.31
N ASN A 98 30.49 12.80 -19.52
CA ASN A 98 30.42 11.39 -19.91
C ASN A 98 31.26 10.43 -19.04
N VAL A 99 32.39 10.88 -18.53
CA VAL A 99 33.22 10.07 -17.62
C VAL A 99 32.49 9.76 -16.33
N VAL A 100 31.81 10.76 -15.75
CA VAL A 100 30.99 10.61 -14.54
C VAL A 100 29.81 9.67 -14.80
N ASN A 101 29.15 9.78 -15.96
CA ASN A 101 28.05 8.92 -16.32
C ASN A 101 28.45 7.44 -16.35
N LYS A 102 29.56 7.14 -17.03
CA LYS A 102 30.08 5.77 -17.10
C LYS A 102 30.44 5.21 -15.73
N GLU A 103 31.05 6.04 -14.86
CA GLU A 103 31.39 5.60 -13.51
C GLU A 103 30.18 5.36 -12.64
N LEU A 104 29.17 6.22 -12.68
CA LEU A 104 27.90 6.01 -11.97
C LEU A 104 27.18 4.73 -12.43
N GLU A 105 27.15 4.48 -13.74
CA GLU A 105 26.55 3.26 -14.29
C GLU A 105 27.34 2.01 -13.89
N ARG A 106 28.68 2.11 -13.82
CA ARG A 106 29.54 1.03 -13.34
C ARG A 106 29.29 0.72 -11.87
N LEU A 107 29.25 1.76 -11.02
CA LEU A 107 28.96 1.61 -9.58
C LEU A 107 27.57 1.05 -9.34
N TRP A 108 26.56 1.48 -10.10
CA TRP A 108 25.22 0.92 -10.03
C TRP A 108 25.19 -0.58 -10.31
N LYS A 109 25.84 -1.03 -11.38
CA LYS A 109 25.92 -2.47 -11.71
C LYS A 109 26.59 -3.29 -10.61
N ILE A 110 27.58 -2.71 -9.94
CA ILE A 110 28.25 -3.38 -8.83
C ILE A 110 27.35 -3.40 -7.60
N TRP A 111 26.67 -2.28 -7.30
CA TRP A 111 25.77 -2.20 -6.17
C TRP A 111 24.57 -3.12 -6.31
N CYS A 112 24.03 -3.34 -7.48
CA CYS A 112 22.89 -4.24 -7.73
C CYS A 112 23.16 -5.72 -7.41
N LYS A 113 24.42 -6.10 -7.16
CA LYS A 113 24.76 -7.48 -6.77
C LYS A 113 24.34 -7.75 -5.33
N ALA A 114 23.93 -8.99 -5.05
CA ALA A 114 23.38 -9.41 -3.76
C ALA A 114 24.24 -8.94 -2.57
N ARG A 115 25.54 -9.17 -2.64
CA ARG A 115 26.50 -8.81 -1.57
C ARG A 115 26.48 -7.32 -1.18
N ASN A 116 26.09 -6.43 -2.10
CA ASN A 116 26.22 -4.99 -1.90
C ASN A 116 24.85 -4.33 -1.65
N CYS A 117 23.79 -4.79 -2.31
CA CYS A 117 22.48 -4.12 -2.21
C CYS A 117 21.59 -4.69 -1.10
N ASP A 118 21.80 -5.94 -0.72
CA ASP A 118 21.03 -6.60 0.32
C ASP A 118 21.83 -6.67 1.63
N VAL A 119 21.18 -6.31 2.74
CA VAL A 119 21.80 -6.42 4.09
C VAL A 119 22.18 -7.87 4.41
N THR A 120 21.38 -8.83 3.96
CA THR A 120 21.67 -10.27 4.17
C THR A 120 22.68 -10.83 3.17
N GLY A 121 22.98 -10.08 2.10
CA GLY A 121 23.87 -10.50 1.03
C GLY A 121 23.35 -11.63 0.12
N GLN A 122 22.09 -12.01 0.25
CA GLN A 122 21.52 -13.16 -0.45
C GLN A 122 20.81 -12.81 -1.76
N GLN A 123 20.23 -11.61 -1.86
CA GLN A 123 19.37 -11.24 -2.97
C GLN A 123 19.96 -10.06 -3.77
N SER A 124 20.03 -10.23 -5.08
CA SER A 124 20.33 -9.12 -6.00
C SER A 124 19.13 -8.14 -6.03
N LEU A 125 19.39 -6.89 -6.42
CA LEU A 125 18.35 -5.88 -6.53
C LEU A 125 17.17 -6.37 -7.38
N ASN A 126 17.43 -7.08 -8.46
CA ASN A 126 16.36 -7.61 -9.32
C ASN A 126 15.50 -8.68 -8.60
N GLN A 127 16.12 -9.52 -7.77
CA GLN A 127 15.37 -10.48 -6.95
C GLN A 127 14.54 -9.78 -5.87
N ILE A 128 15.11 -8.77 -5.20
CA ILE A 128 14.40 -7.93 -4.23
C ILE A 128 13.18 -7.28 -4.89
N LEU A 129 13.34 -6.67 -6.07
CA LEU A 129 12.24 -6.01 -6.78
C LEU A 129 11.15 -7.00 -7.24
N ARG A 130 11.54 -8.19 -7.71
CA ARG A 130 10.57 -9.24 -8.06
C ARG A 130 9.77 -9.70 -6.85
N MET A 131 10.42 -9.86 -5.70
CA MET A 131 9.75 -10.20 -4.45
C MET A 131 8.84 -9.05 -4.00
N ALA A 132 9.31 -7.81 -4.09
CA ALA A 132 8.54 -6.63 -3.73
C ALA A 132 7.22 -6.52 -4.51
N VAL A 133 7.26 -6.76 -5.81
CA VAL A 133 6.05 -6.75 -6.66
C VAL A 133 5.03 -7.80 -6.20
N VAL A 134 5.50 -8.99 -5.84
CA VAL A 134 4.62 -10.07 -5.36
C VAL A 134 4.05 -9.70 -3.98
N ARG A 135 4.90 -9.32 -3.05
CA ARG A 135 4.45 -8.96 -1.68
C ARG A 135 3.48 -7.78 -1.71
N LYS A 136 3.73 -6.76 -2.56
CA LYS A 136 2.77 -5.66 -2.74
C LYS A 136 1.39 -6.14 -3.21
N LYS A 137 1.32 -7.17 -4.04
CA LYS A 137 0.04 -7.71 -4.55
C LYS A 137 -0.65 -8.66 -3.57
N VAL A 138 0.11 -9.48 -2.87
CA VAL A 138 -0.43 -10.48 -1.93
C VAL A 138 -0.68 -9.88 -0.55
N ASP A 139 0.31 -9.17 -0.02
CA ASP A 139 0.29 -8.66 1.35
C ASP A 139 -0.25 -7.21 1.46
N GLY A 140 -0.46 -6.55 0.32
CA GLY A 140 -0.88 -5.14 0.26
C GLY A 140 0.25 -4.14 0.37
N GLY A 141 1.46 -4.54 0.75
CA GLY A 141 2.60 -3.66 0.91
C GLY A 141 3.91 -4.41 1.17
N ILE A 142 4.98 -3.66 1.27
CA ILE A 142 6.30 -4.13 1.68
C ILE A 142 7.08 -2.95 2.25
N LEU A 143 7.94 -3.20 3.22
CA LEU A 143 8.76 -2.18 3.83
C LEU A 143 10.22 -2.33 3.40
N PHE A 144 10.84 -1.22 3.00
CA PHE A 144 12.26 -1.14 2.74
C PHE A 144 12.92 -0.21 3.75
N VAL A 145 13.93 -0.73 4.44
CA VAL A 145 14.75 0.06 5.35
C VAL A 145 16.12 0.27 4.73
N LYS A 146 16.52 1.53 4.64
CA LYS A 146 17.87 1.88 4.23
C LYS A 146 18.82 1.60 5.40
N ARG A 147 19.83 0.77 5.17
CA ARG A 147 20.87 0.50 6.14
C ARG A 147 22.22 1.04 5.62
N TYR A 148 22.90 1.74 6.49
CA TYR A 148 24.27 2.16 6.24
C TYR A 148 25.21 1.11 6.81
N THR A 149 25.81 0.32 5.92
CA THR A 149 26.73 -0.75 6.28
C THR A 149 28.14 -0.37 5.85
N ARG A 150 29.14 -0.85 6.59
CA ARG A 150 30.55 -0.57 6.27
C ARG A 150 31.17 -1.64 5.36
N ASP A 151 30.44 -2.72 5.09
CA ASP A 151 30.96 -3.94 4.49
C ASP A 151 30.84 -3.99 2.96
N GLY A 152 30.34 -2.95 2.32
CA GLY A 152 30.13 -2.88 0.88
C GLY A 152 31.01 -1.83 0.20
N ILE A 153 31.10 -1.89 -1.13
CA ILE A 153 31.76 -0.86 -1.95
C ILE A 153 31.05 0.51 -1.78
N LEU A 154 29.74 0.48 -1.60
CA LEU A 154 28.95 1.64 -1.22
C LEU A 154 28.41 1.40 0.20
N PRO A 155 28.49 2.41 1.10
CA PRO A 155 28.06 2.26 2.49
C PRO A 155 26.53 2.30 2.62
N PHE A 156 25.83 1.55 1.78
CA PHE A 156 24.39 1.58 1.68
C PHE A 156 23.85 0.27 1.14
N SER A 157 22.92 -0.32 1.87
CA SER A 157 22.19 -1.51 1.48
C SER A 157 20.73 -1.41 1.88
N LEU A 158 19.89 -2.29 1.32
CA LEU A 158 18.47 -2.38 1.57
C LEU A 158 18.17 -3.57 2.47
N GLN A 159 17.36 -3.35 3.47
CA GLN A 159 16.71 -4.40 4.24
C GLN A 159 15.24 -4.43 3.87
N MET A 160 14.76 -5.56 3.43
CA MET A 160 13.35 -5.77 3.15
C MET A 160 12.69 -6.38 4.38
N LEU A 161 11.57 -5.81 4.80
CA LEU A 161 10.75 -6.26 5.91
C LEU A 161 9.35 -6.59 5.42
N GLU A 162 8.72 -7.60 6.00
CA GLU A 162 7.34 -7.92 5.73
C GLU A 162 6.39 -6.90 6.38
N VAL A 163 5.20 -6.74 5.81
CA VAL A 163 4.18 -5.83 6.37
C VAL A 163 3.72 -6.30 7.77
N ASP A 164 3.81 -7.60 8.04
CA ASP A 164 3.48 -8.16 9.36
C ASP A 164 4.42 -7.70 10.48
N GLU A 165 5.62 -7.30 10.11
CA GLU A 165 6.57 -6.70 11.06
C GLU A 165 6.17 -5.27 11.47
N LEU A 166 5.28 -4.60 10.72
CA LEU A 166 4.69 -3.34 11.16
C LEU A 166 3.68 -3.61 12.26
N ASP A 167 3.84 -2.97 13.42
CA ASP A 167 2.89 -3.09 14.54
C ASP A 167 1.57 -2.36 14.25
N SER A 168 0.77 -2.93 13.36
CA SER A 168 -0.49 -2.35 12.89
C SER A 168 -1.52 -2.10 14.00
N MET A 169 -1.35 -2.73 15.16
CA MET A 169 -2.21 -2.53 16.32
C MET A 169 -1.74 -1.39 17.22
N HIS A 170 -0.52 -0.89 17.00
CA HIS A 170 0.03 0.19 17.80
C HIS A 170 -0.66 1.51 17.47
N VAL A 171 -1.38 2.02 18.47
CA VAL A 171 -2.05 3.32 18.41
C VAL A 171 -1.66 4.08 19.66
N MET A 172 -1.13 5.28 19.48
CA MET A 172 -0.83 6.18 20.57
C MET A 172 -1.57 7.49 20.38
N PRO A 173 -2.07 8.08 21.47
CA PRO A 173 -2.62 9.42 21.44
C PRO A 173 -1.53 10.40 20.99
N GLU A 174 -1.98 11.52 20.49
CA GLU A 174 -1.12 12.58 20.01
C GLU A 174 -0.15 13.06 21.08
N LYS A 175 1.14 13.05 20.76
CA LYS A 175 2.20 13.62 21.58
C LYS A 175 3.03 14.55 20.72
N ASN A 176 3.23 15.77 21.17
CA ASN A 176 3.97 16.81 20.44
C ASN A 176 3.39 17.10 19.03
N GLY A 177 2.07 17.00 18.85
CA GLY A 177 1.41 17.19 17.57
C GLY A 177 1.49 16.00 16.59
N ASN A 178 2.14 14.89 17.00
CA ASN A 178 2.21 13.66 16.20
C ASN A 178 1.22 12.63 16.70
N ARG A 179 0.62 11.87 15.80
CA ARG A 179 -0.29 10.78 16.12
C ARG A 179 0.24 9.47 15.55
N VAL A 180 0.00 8.37 16.25
CA VAL A 180 0.35 7.03 15.78
C VAL A 180 -0.91 6.27 15.41
N VAL A 181 -0.98 5.83 14.17
CA VAL A 181 -2.11 5.05 13.62
C VAL A 181 -1.54 3.86 12.85
N GLY A 182 -1.95 2.65 13.24
CA GLY A 182 -1.51 1.44 12.55
C GLY A 182 0.01 1.22 12.58
N GLY A 183 0.70 1.64 13.65
CA GLY A 183 2.14 1.53 13.78
C GLY A 183 2.95 2.58 13.04
N ILE A 184 2.28 3.56 12.44
CA ILE A 184 2.94 4.66 11.71
C ILE A 184 2.70 5.96 12.46
N GLU A 185 3.77 6.67 12.75
CA GLU A 185 3.71 8.00 13.35
C GLU A 185 3.62 9.06 12.26
N TYR A 186 2.59 9.88 12.35
CA TYR A 186 2.32 11.00 11.44
C TYR A 186 2.49 12.33 12.15
N ASN A 187 3.07 13.30 11.47
CA ASN A 187 3.11 14.68 11.96
C ASN A 187 1.78 15.41 11.71
N THR A 188 1.70 16.69 12.09
CA THR A 188 0.53 17.56 11.90
C THR A 188 0.10 17.71 10.43
N TYR A 189 0.98 17.44 9.48
CA TYR A 189 0.72 17.49 8.03
C TYR A 189 0.43 16.13 7.42
N ASN A 190 0.11 15.11 8.24
CA ASN A 190 -0.09 13.72 7.83
C ASN A 190 1.14 13.07 7.15
N ARG A 191 2.34 13.63 7.34
CA ARG A 191 3.56 13.04 6.82
C ARG A 191 4.06 11.95 7.77
N PRO A 192 4.37 10.74 7.31
CA PRO A 192 4.95 9.71 8.14
C PRO A 192 6.36 10.13 8.60
N VAL A 193 6.61 10.06 9.90
CA VAL A 193 7.88 10.44 10.54
C VAL A 193 8.56 9.28 11.26
N GLY A 194 7.82 8.20 11.49
CA GLY A 194 8.38 7.00 12.12
C GLY A 194 7.48 5.78 11.98
N TYR A 195 8.06 4.63 12.25
CA TYR A 195 7.41 3.33 12.13
C TYR A 195 7.73 2.47 13.35
N TRP A 196 6.73 1.80 13.88
CA TRP A 196 6.86 0.83 14.95
C TRP A 196 6.95 -0.55 14.36
N ILE A 197 8.13 -1.17 14.44
CA ILE A 197 8.43 -2.46 13.84
C ILE A 197 8.55 -3.51 14.92
N ARG A 198 7.87 -4.63 14.75
CA ARG A 198 8.00 -5.84 15.56
C ARG A 198 8.61 -6.93 14.71
N GLN A 199 9.63 -7.59 15.22
CA GLN A 199 10.22 -8.73 14.55
C GLN A 199 9.74 -10.01 15.22
N TYR A 200 9.48 -11.03 14.41
CA TYR A 200 9.24 -12.38 14.91
C TYR A 200 10.52 -12.93 15.51
N GLN A 201 10.38 -13.64 16.62
CA GLN A 201 11.49 -14.39 17.20
C GLN A 201 11.79 -15.64 16.36
N ILE A 202 12.86 -16.34 16.70
CA ILE A 202 13.33 -17.53 15.98
C ILE A 202 12.27 -18.63 15.90
N ASP A 203 11.34 -18.70 16.86
CA ASP A 203 10.24 -19.65 16.87
C ASP A 203 9.18 -19.38 15.79
N GLY A 204 9.20 -18.21 15.15
CA GLY A 204 8.26 -17.79 14.12
C GLY A 204 6.85 -17.46 14.60
N TYR A 205 6.57 -17.60 15.90
CA TYR A 205 5.25 -17.34 16.51
C TYR A 205 5.28 -16.18 17.48
N THR A 206 6.35 -16.06 18.25
CA THR A 206 6.49 -15.02 19.26
C THR A 206 6.91 -13.70 18.61
N ILE A 207 6.14 -12.65 18.89
CA ILE A 207 6.43 -11.32 18.41
C ILE A 207 7.24 -10.58 19.50
N GLY A 208 8.35 -9.99 19.09
CA GLY A 208 9.19 -9.18 19.97
C GLY A 208 8.57 -7.82 20.32
N ASN A 209 9.21 -7.10 21.20
CA ASN A 209 8.81 -5.74 21.53
C ASN A 209 8.95 -4.82 20.32
N PRO A 210 8.05 -3.85 20.14
CA PRO A 210 8.14 -2.93 19.04
C PRO A 210 9.38 -2.04 19.14
N VAL A 211 10.09 -1.90 18.02
CA VAL A 211 11.24 -1.01 17.88
C VAL A 211 10.83 0.17 17.02
N TYR A 212 11.11 1.37 17.48
CA TYR A 212 10.84 2.57 16.71
C TYR A 212 11.91 2.83 15.68
N LEU A 213 11.53 2.91 14.42
CA LEU A 213 12.37 3.33 13.31
C LEU A 213 11.95 4.71 12.83
N LYS A 214 12.81 5.70 13.01
CA LYS A 214 12.56 7.04 12.51
C LYS A 214 12.59 7.06 10.99
N ALA A 215 11.57 7.63 10.36
CA ALA A 215 11.61 7.91 8.94
C ALA A 215 12.72 8.92 8.67
N VAL A 216 13.60 8.62 7.73
CA VAL A 216 14.64 9.58 7.35
C VAL A 216 13.98 10.74 6.64
N SER A 217 14.23 11.95 7.12
CA SER A 217 13.61 13.21 6.71
C SER A 217 13.77 13.53 5.21
N TYR A 218 14.71 12.90 4.57
CA TYR A 218 14.99 13.03 3.15
C TYR A 218 14.86 11.67 2.51
N THR A 219 13.82 11.51 1.74
CA THR A 219 13.76 10.47 0.76
C THR A 219 13.20 9.13 1.15
N HIS A 220 12.24 8.82 0.41
CA HIS A 220 12.26 7.58 -0.35
C HIS A 220 12.12 6.29 0.44
N LEU A 221 11.53 6.33 1.63
CA LEU A 221 10.70 5.23 2.08
C LEU A 221 9.31 5.37 1.43
N ARG A 222 9.30 5.67 0.13
CA ARG A 222 8.12 5.56 -0.72
C ARG A 222 7.77 4.11 -1.05
N ALA A 223 8.20 3.19 -0.22
CA ALA A 223 7.62 1.86 -0.22
C ALA A 223 6.30 1.82 0.58
N HIS A 224 5.96 2.91 1.22
CA HIS A 224 4.72 3.04 1.95
C HIS A 224 3.77 4.03 1.25
N GLU A 225 3.67 3.95 -0.04
CA GLU A 225 2.44 4.34 -0.71
C GLU A 225 1.49 3.17 -0.47
N THR A 226 0.78 3.26 0.64
CA THR A 226 -0.39 2.43 0.88
C THR A 226 -1.33 2.62 -0.30
N SER A 227 -2.14 1.63 -0.58
CA SER A 227 -3.27 1.66 -1.51
C SER A 227 -4.26 2.82 -1.28
N GLN A 228 -3.89 3.85 -0.56
CA GLN A 228 -4.64 5.07 -0.31
C GLN A 228 -4.36 6.19 -1.33
N ASP A 229 -3.33 6.03 -2.16
CA ASP A 229 -2.96 7.01 -3.20
C ASP A 229 -3.30 6.54 -4.62
N LEU A 230 -4.27 5.60 -4.75
CA LEU A 230 -4.84 5.17 -6.03
C LEU A 230 -6.33 5.48 -6.07
#